data_0a7d4a337515b405ce3e7a7b82f7007d
#
_entry.id   0a7d4a337515b405ce3e7a7b82f7007d
#
_cell.length_a   1.000
_cell.length_b   1.000
_cell.length_c   1.000
_cell.angle_alpha   90.00
_cell.angle_beta   90.00
_cell.angle_gamma   90.00
#
_symmetry.space_group_name_H-M   'P 1'
#
loop_
_entity.id
_entity.type
_entity.pdbx_description
1 polymer ?
#
loop_
_entity_poly.entity_id
_entity_poly.type
_entity_poly.pdbx_seq_one_letter_code
_entity_poly.pdbx_strand_id
1 'polypeptide(L)'
;METEKAYVTSKGFVSVSGIDSPDFLQNIISNDIKKVTDNNCIFASLLTPQGKFLFEFIILKREKSYLIECNEELTKDLFNKLNSYILRSKVEIKIEKNLTSVDIPFLKFKELNFNNLNLINYKNYLIFEDPRIKNTLARAVIEQSKIKDFLNDLNIELSNKKYLFEGKLFKLGIPSKDINKLQNQIFSLEANFQELNGIDQKKGCYIGQENTARMNLKNKVNKRLFAIKIISGEVKEDQKITLENEEIGKIIIDGQFPFAIIKINKENKNSLINKELKTETSTIELNLPNWL
;
A
#
# COMPACT_ATOMS: atom_id res chain seq x y z
N MET A 1 1.02 1.40 25.74
CA MET A 1 0.05 2.52 25.81
C MET A 1 -0.20 3.24 24.47
N GLU A 2 0.77 3.39 23.56
CA GLU A 2 0.51 4.03 22.23
C GLU A 2 -0.29 3.16 21.25
N THR A 3 -0.37 1.87 21.46
CA THR A 3 -1.12 0.91 20.61
C THR A 3 -2.64 0.93 20.83
N GLU A 4 -3.13 1.73 21.75
CA GLU A 4 -4.55 1.75 22.15
C GLU A 4 -5.34 2.95 21.60
N LYS A 5 -4.69 3.84 20.85
CA LYS A 5 -5.32 5.05 20.27
C LYS A 5 -5.58 4.90 18.78
N ALA A 6 -6.65 5.54 18.32
CA ALA A 6 -6.95 5.68 16.91
C ALA A 6 -6.17 6.86 16.28
N TYR A 7 -6.00 6.81 14.95
CA TYR A 7 -5.31 7.86 14.18
C TYR A 7 -6.06 8.11 12.87
N VAL A 8 -6.30 9.37 12.55
CA VAL A 8 -6.75 9.73 11.20
C VAL A 8 -5.58 9.56 10.24
N THR A 9 -5.81 8.85 9.14
CA THR A 9 -4.77 8.57 8.13
C THR A 9 -4.85 9.56 6.98
N SER A 10 -3.73 9.74 6.24
CA SER A 10 -3.68 10.56 5.02
C SER A 10 -4.15 9.76 3.79
N LYS A 11 -5.39 9.23 3.85
CA LYS A 11 -6.00 8.43 2.78
C LYS A 11 -7.17 9.16 2.14
N GLY A 12 -7.25 9.06 0.81
CA GLY A 12 -8.36 9.55 0.01
C GLY A 12 -9.11 8.39 -0.65
N PHE A 13 -10.29 8.69 -1.20
CA PHE A 13 -11.21 7.68 -1.69
C PHE A 13 -11.75 8.00 -3.07
N VAL A 14 -11.80 6.96 -3.91
CA VAL A 14 -12.46 6.98 -5.22
C VAL A 14 -13.48 5.85 -5.26
N SER A 15 -14.73 6.16 -5.61
CA SER A 15 -15.76 5.14 -5.85
C SER A 15 -15.85 4.80 -7.33
N VAL A 16 -16.09 3.52 -7.61
CA VAL A 16 -16.31 2.97 -8.97
C VAL A 16 -17.60 2.19 -8.96
N SER A 17 -18.59 2.62 -9.71
CA SER A 17 -19.94 2.04 -9.80
C SER A 17 -20.35 1.81 -11.24
N GLY A 18 -21.50 1.15 -11.44
CA GLY A 18 -22.02 0.81 -12.76
C GLY A 18 -21.95 -0.68 -13.05
N ILE A 19 -22.75 -1.12 -14.04
CA ILE A 19 -22.91 -2.55 -14.33
C ILE A 19 -21.60 -3.22 -14.78
N ASP A 20 -20.73 -2.46 -15.47
CA ASP A 20 -19.47 -2.96 -16.01
C ASP A 20 -18.30 -2.74 -15.02
N SER A 21 -18.54 -2.21 -13.79
CA SER A 21 -17.46 -1.90 -12.84
C SER A 21 -16.61 -3.11 -12.43
N PRO A 22 -17.15 -4.34 -12.29
CA PRO A 22 -16.31 -5.51 -12.00
C PRO A 22 -15.34 -5.83 -13.16
N ASP A 23 -15.83 -5.88 -14.39
CA ASP A 23 -15.01 -6.21 -15.56
C ASP A 23 -14.01 -5.09 -15.87
N PHE A 24 -14.43 -3.83 -15.71
CA PHE A 24 -13.56 -2.67 -15.84
C PHE A 24 -12.35 -2.78 -14.89
N LEU A 25 -12.60 -2.96 -13.58
CA LEU A 25 -11.53 -3.10 -12.60
C LEU A 25 -10.69 -4.36 -12.86
N GLN A 26 -11.34 -5.50 -13.20
CA GLN A 26 -10.63 -6.74 -13.50
C GLN A 26 -9.58 -6.58 -14.59
N ASN A 27 -9.85 -5.78 -15.62
CA ASN A 27 -8.95 -5.58 -16.75
C ASN A 27 -7.78 -4.63 -16.49
N ILE A 28 -7.82 -3.84 -15.41
CA ILE A 28 -6.81 -2.79 -15.18
C ILE A 28 -5.97 -2.99 -13.90
N ILE A 29 -6.47 -3.71 -12.88
CA ILE A 29 -5.78 -3.87 -11.61
C ILE A 29 -4.95 -5.17 -11.56
N SER A 30 -3.91 -5.20 -10.75
CA SER A 30 -2.99 -6.34 -10.60
C SER A 30 -3.57 -7.54 -9.84
N ASN A 31 -4.63 -7.34 -9.03
CA ASN A 31 -5.27 -8.38 -8.22
C ASN A 31 -6.66 -8.73 -8.75
N ASP A 32 -7.25 -9.84 -8.28
CA ASP A 32 -8.55 -10.31 -8.74
C ASP A 32 -9.70 -9.60 -8.01
N ILE A 33 -10.49 -8.80 -8.77
CA ILE A 33 -11.63 -8.05 -8.23
C ILE A 33 -12.72 -8.98 -7.66
N LYS A 34 -12.82 -10.22 -8.13
CA LYS A 34 -13.78 -11.22 -7.65
C LYS A 34 -13.57 -11.59 -6.17
N LYS A 35 -12.39 -11.32 -5.62
CA LYS A 35 -12.09 -11.49 -4.20
C LYS A 35 -12.69 -10.39 -3.33
N VAL A 36 -13.10 -9.26 -3.91
CA VAL A 36 -13.75 -8.17 -3.17
C VAL A 36 -15.21 -8.52 -2.95
N THR A 37 -15.56 -8.74 -1.69
CA THR A 37 -16.91 -9.10 -1.24
C THR A 37 -17.33 -8.21 -0.07
N ASP A 38 -18.53 -8.39 0.44
CA ASP A 38 -18.99 -7.67 1.65
C ASP A 38 -18.16 -7.99 2.90
N ASN A 39 -17.37 -9.09 2.85
CA ASN A 39 -16.57 -9.58 3.97
C ASN A 39 -15.06 -9.63 3.68
N ASN A 40 -14.64 -9.15 2.51
CA ASN A 40 -13.22 -9.19 2.13
C ASN A 40 -12.82 -8.02 1.24
N CYS A 41 -11.69 -7.42 1.57
CA CYS A 41 -11.02 -6.39 0.77
C CYS A 41 -9.72 -6.94 0.18
N ILE A 42 -9.18 -6.26 -0.83
CA ILE A 42 -7.91 -6.61 -1.46
C ILE A 42 -6.97 -5.42 -1.55
N PHE A 43 -5.68 -5.69 -1.54
CA PHE A 43 -4.65 -4.77 -1.99
C PHE A 43 -4.38 -5.01 -3.47
N ALA A 44 -4.23 -3.94 -4.25
CA ALA A 44 -3.97 -4.01 -5.69
C ALA A 44 -3.18 -2.79 -6.16
N SER A 45 -2.73 -2.83 -7.41
CA SER A 45 -2.05 -1.72 -8.07
C SER A 45 -2.55 -1.51 -9.50
N LEU A 46 -2.38 -0.27 -10.00
CA LEU A 46 -2.34 0.05 -11.42
C LEU A 46 -0.90 0.08 -11.89
N LEU A 47 -0.65 -0.48 -13.06
CA LEU A 47 0.65 -0.53 -13.68
C LEU A 47 0.65 0.21 -15.03
N THR A 48 1.84 0.60 -15.48
CA THR A 48 2.04 0.97 -16.90
C THR A 48 1.90 -0.26 -17.79
N PRO A 49 1.70 -0.10 -19.11
CA PRO A 49 1.75 -1.24 -20.03
C PRO A 49 3.07 -2.03 -19.95
N GLN A 50 4.16 -1.39 -19.53
CA GLN A 50 5.47 -2.02 -19.30
C GLN A 50 5.60 -2.72 -17.95
N GLY A 51 4.54 -2.71 -17.09
CA GLY A 51 4.53 -3.35 -15.77
C GLY A 51 5.16 -2.54 -14.65
N LYS A 52 5.49 -1.25 -14.87
CA LYS A 52 5.99 -0.38 -13.81
C LYS A 52 4.86 0.12 -12.92
N PHE A 53 5.18 0.36 -11.67
CA PHE A 53 4.28 0.91 -10.67
C PHE A 53 3.73 2.29 -11.06
N LEU A 54 2.42 2.48 -10.92
CA LEU A 54 1.74 3.77 -11.03
C LEU A 54 1.01 4.15 -9.74
N PHE A 55 0.09 3.28 -9.27
CA PHE A 55 -0.70 3.51 -8.06
C PHE A 55 -0.87 2.22 -7.29
N GLU A 56 -0.94 2.34 -5.96
CA GLU A 56 -1.38 1.29 -5.06
C GLU A 56 -2.64 1.72 -4.32
N PHE A 57 -3.47 0.74 -3.97
CA PHE A 57 -4.70 1.02 -3.25
C PHE A 57 -5.30 -0.26 -2.63
N ILE A 58 -6.20 -0.05 -1.68
CA ILE A 58 -7.06 -1.11 -1.15
C ILE A 58 -8.46 -0.92 -1.72
N ILE A 59 -9.08 -2.02 -2.14
CA ILE A 59 -10.45 -2.03 -2.70
C ILE A 59 -11.38 -2.74 -1.74
N LEU A 60 -12.46 -2.03 -1.36
CA LEU A 60 -13.54 -2.54 -0.53
C LEU A 60 -14.84 -2.56 -1.32
N LYS A 61 -15.78 -3.43 -0.90
CA LYS A 61 -17.16 -3.38 -1.37
C LYS A 61 -17.96 -2.39 -0.52
N ARG A 62 -18.70 -1.49 -1.18
CA ARG A 62 -19.64 -0.60 -0.52
C ARG A 62 -20.95 -0.60 -1.29
N GLU A 63 -21.95 -1.28 -0.77
CA GLU A 63 -23.22 -1.45 -1.44
C GLU A 63 -23.07 -1.99 -2.88
N LYS A 64 -23.45 -1.22 -3.89
CA LYS A 64 -23.37 -1.58 -5.32
C LYS A 64 -22.10 -1.01 -6.00
N SER A 65 -21.15 -0.47 -5.22
CA SER A 65 -19.91 0.15 -5.73
C SER A 65 -18.67 -0.50 -5.14
N TYR A 66 -17.54 -0.28 -5.79
CA TYR A 66 -16.21 -0.50 -5.24
C TYR A 66 -15.67 0.81 -4.70
N LEU A 67 -15.17 0.80 -3.49
CA LEU A 67 -14.50 1.94 -2.86
C LEU A 67 -13.00 1.68 -2.84
N ILE A 68 -12.24 2.57 -3.46
CA ILE A 68 -10.80 2.49 -3.60
C ILE A 68 -10.16 3.47 -2.61
N GLU A 69 -9.45 2.95 -1.61
CA GLU A 69 -8.64 3.72 -0.67
C GLU A 69 -7.22 3.85 -1.20
N CYS A 70 -6.74 5.05 -1.45
CA CYS A 70 -5.39 5.35 -1.92
C CYS A 70 -4.72 6.43 -1.06
N ASN A 71 -3.49 6.80 -1.38
CA ASN A 71 -2.85 7.97 -0.77
C ASN A 71 -3.62 9.25 -1.14
N GLU A 72 -3.91 10.10 -0.15
CA GLU A 72 -4.71 11.32 -0.33
C GLU A 72 -4.14 12.23 -1.43
N GLU A 73 -2.82 12.42 -1.43
CA GLU A 73 -2.12 13.26 -2.42
C GLU A 73 -2.29 12.74 -3.87
N LEU A 74 -2.49 11.43 -4.05
CA LEU A 74 -2.64 10.79 -5.35
C LEU A 74 -4.09 10.57 -5.78
N THR A 75 -5.08 10.95 -4.96
CA THR A 75 -6.50 10.67 -5.22
C THR A 75 -6.98 11.26 -6.55
N LYS A 76 -6.61 12.50 -6.83
CA LYS A 76 -6.99 13.19 -8.08
C LYS A 76 -6.33 12.55 -9.30
N ASP A 77 -5.07 12.18 -9.19
CA ASP A 77 -4.34 11.57 -10.30
C ASP A 77 -4.83 10.14 -10.58
N LEU A 78 -5.13 9.38 -9.53
CA LEU A 78 -5.79 8.08 -9.65
C LEU A 78 -7.16 8.20 -10.32
N PHE A 79 -8.00 9.16 -9.88
CA PHE A 79 -9.29 9.45 -10.48
C PHE A 79 -9.16 9.76 -11.98
N ASN A 80 -8.25 10.67 -12.36
CA ASN A 80 -7.99 11.02 -13.75
C ASN A 80 -7.52 9.79 -14.56
N LYS A 81 -6.64 8.98 -13.97
CA LYS A 81 -6.11 7.79 -14.61
C LYS A 81 -7.20 6.73 -14.84
N LEU A 82 -8.03 6.47 -13.85
CA LEU A 82 -9.16 5.55 -13.99
C LEU A 82 -10.14 6.03 -15.08
N ASN A 83 -10.47 7.32 -15.10
CA ASN A 83 -11.34 7.89 -16.15
C ASN A 83 -10.74 7.72 -17.56
N SER A 84 -9.42 7.82 -17.71
CA SER A 84 -8.78 7.62 -19.02
C SER A 84 -8.93 6.19 -19.58
N TYR A 85 -9.30 5.23 -18.76
CA TYR A 85 -9.56 3.85 -19.15
C TYR A 85 -11.04 3.56 -19.45
N ILE A 86 -11.96 4.50 -19.14
CA ILE A 86 -13.37 4.36 -19.48
C ILE A 86 -13.52 4.64 -20.97
N LEU A 87 -13.65 3.58 -21.77
CA LEU A 87 -13.88 3.70 -23.23
C LEU A 87 -15.38 3.62 -23.53
N ARG A 88 -15.95 2.40 -23.48
CA ARG A 88 -17.37 2.11 -23.73
C ARG A 88 -18.05 1.47 -22.52
N SER A 89 -17.35 1.32 -21.41
CA SER A 89 -17.85 0.68 -20.20
C SER A 89 -18.87 1.56 -19.51
N LYS A 90 -19.96 0.98 -19.05
CA LYS A 90 -21.00 1.67 -18.25
C LYS A 90 -20.53 1.74 -16.78
N VAL A 91 -19.59 2.65 -16.56
CA VAL A 91 -18.93 2.87 -15.26
C VAL A 91 -19.00 4.35 -14.91
N GLU A 92 -19.27 4.65 -13.66
CA GLU A 92 -19.18 5.97 -13.07
C GLU A 92 -18.09 5.98 -12.00
N ILE A 93 -17.20 6.98 -12.05
CA ILE A 93 -16.10 7.15 -11.09
C ILE A 93 -16.27 8.49 -10.37
N LYS A 94 -16.13 8.50 -9.04
CA LYS A 94 -16.25 9.72 -8.22
C LYS A 94 -15.17 9.79 -7.15
N ILE A 95 -14.72 11.00 -6.83
CA ILE A 95 -13.91 11.25 -5.62
C ILE A 95 -14.87 11.43 -4.43
N GLU A 96 -14.68 10.63 -3.40
CA GLU A 96 -15.47 10.66 -2.17
C GLU A 96 -14.86 11.62 -1.14
N LYS A 97 -15.17 12.91 -1.26
CA LYS A 97 -14.53 13.98 -0.47
C LYS A 97 -14.85 13.94 1.03
N ASN A 98 -15.98 13.33 1.41
CA ASN A 98 -16.46 13.33 2.79
C ASN A 98 -15.97 12.13 3.60
N LEU A 99 -15.29 11.19 2.96
CA LEU A 99 -14.74 10.01 3.62
C LEU A 99 -13.34 10.27 4.15
N THR A 100 -13.03 9.60 5.23
CA THR A 100 -11.68 9.48 5.80
C THR A 100 -11.43 8.06 6.26
N SER A 101 -10.17 7.74 6.49
CA SER A 101 -9.76 6.46 7.06
C SER A 101 -9.16 6.69 8.44
N VAL A 102 -9.55 5.85 9.40
CA VAL A 102 -9.07 5.90 10.77
C VAL A 102 -8.39 4.56 11.09
N ASP A 103 -7.09 4.62 11.40
CA ASP A 103 -6.35 3.47 11.94
C ASP A 103 -6.83 3.23 13.38
N ILE A 104 -7.22 2.01 13.69
CA ILE A 104 -7.69 1.60 15.00
C ILE A 104 -6.79 0.52 15.59
N PRO A 105 -6.74 0.34 16.92
CA PRO A 105 -6.03 -0.76 17.53
C PRO A 105 -6.49 -2.10 16.96
N PHE A 106 -5.55 -2.94 16.51
CA PHE A 106 -5.89 -4.24 15.90
C PHE A 106 -6.66 -5.17 16.85
N LEU A 107 -6.37 -5.08 18.16
CA LEU A 107 -7.11 -5.83 19.16
C LEU A 107 -8.59 -5.43 19.18
N LYS A 108 -8.91 -4.13 18.99
CA LYS A 108 -10.30 -3.67 18.92
C LYS A 108 -11.01 -4.22 17.68
N PHE A 109 -10.35 -4.30 16.54
CA PHE A 109 -10.90 -4.98 15.37
C PHE A 109 -11.21 -6.45 15.67
N LYS A 110 -10.31 -7.16 16.34
CA LYS A 110 -10.55 -8.56 16.75
C LYS A 110 -11.75 -8.71 17.70
N GLU A 111 -11.92 -7.81 18.64
CA GLU A 111 -13.07 -7.81 19.55
C GLU A 111 -14.42 -7.67 18.80
N LEU A 112 -14.44 -6.90 17.71
CA LEU A 112 -15.64 -6.69 16.89
C LEU A 112 -15.88 -7.83 15.87
N ASN A 113 -14.83 -8.57 15.53
CA ASN A 113 -14.80 -9.52 14.41
C ASN A 113 -14.94 -10.97 14.87
N PHE A 114 -16.11 -11.33 15.38
CA PHE A 114 -16.41 -12.69 15.88
C PHE A 114 -16.32 -13.79 14.81
N ASN A 115 -16.46 -13.44 13.53
CA ASN A 115 -16.48 -14.38 12.41
C ASN A 115 -15.13 -14.50 11.69
N ASN A 116 -14.06 -13.86 12.18
CA ASN A 116 -12.74 -13.83 11.56
C ASN A 116 -12.74 -13.40 10.07
N LEU A 117 -13.52 -12.36 9.75
CA LEU A 117 -13.62 -11.79 8.41
C LEU A 117 -12.51 -10.74 8.20
N ASN A 118 -12.14 -10.49 6.95
CA ASN A 118 -11.17 -9.43 6.64
C ASN A 118 -11.81 -8.04 6.56
N LEU A 119 -13.12 -7.97 6.38
CA LEU A 119 -13.94 -6.77 6.34
C LEU A 119 -15.25 -7.02 7.08
N ILE A 120 -15.62 -6.11 7.96
CA ILE A 120 -16.90 -6.14 8.70
C ILE A 120 -17.64 -4.82 8.53
N ASN A 121 -18.96 -4.88 8.58
CA ASN A 121 -19.82 -3.70 8.72
C ASN A 121 -20.30 -3.62 10.18
N TYR A 122 -19.79 -2.66 10.93
CA TYR A 122 -20.16 -2.39 12.31
C TYR A 122 -20.89 -1.05 12.40
N LYS A 123 -22.18 -1.06 12.72
CA LYS A 123 -23.01 0.17 12.80
C LYS A 123 -22.90 1.08 11.56
N ASN A 124 -22.83 0.51 10.37
CA ASN A 124 -22.61 1.20 9.08
C ASN A 124 -21.18 1.76 8.87
N TYR A 125 -20.23 1.43 9.74
CA TYR A 125 -18.81 1.68 9.47
C TYR A 125 -18.17 0.44 8.84
N LEU A 126 -17.45 0.64 7.73
CA LEU A 126 -16.66 -0.42 7.11
C LEU A 126 -15.33 -0.50 7.86
N ILE A 127 -15.11 -1.58 8.61
CA ILE A 127 -13.86 -1.81 9.34
C ILE A 127 -13.17 -3.01 8.73
N PHE A 128 -11.90 -2.89 8.40
CA PHE A 128 -11.15 -3.92 7.68
C PHE A 128 -9.73 -4.09 8.23
N GLU A 129 -9.27 -5.33 8.16
CA GLU A 129 -7.86 -5.66 8.32
C GLU A 129 -7.09 -5.27 7.07
N ASP A 130 -5.90 -4.69 7.23
CA ASP A 130 -5.04 -4.36 6.09
C ASP A 130 -4.63 -5.65 5.34
N PRO A 131 -5.05 -5.82 4.07
CA PRO A 131 -4.83 -7.07 3.35
C PRO A 131 -3.37 -7.32 2.98
N ARG A 132 -2.48 -6.34 3.17
CA ARG A 132 -1.05 -6.48 2.89
C ARG A 132 -0.35 -7.37 3.89
N ILE A 133 -0.65 -7.22 5.19
CA ILE A 133 -0.01 -7.98 6.26
C ILE A 133 -1.07 -8.36 7.29
N LYS A 134 -1.32 -9.65 7.44
CA LYS A 134 -2.31 -10.18 8.38
C LYS A 134 -1.94 -9.90 9.84
N ASN A 135 -2.97 -9.77 10.68
CA ASN A 135 -2.88 -9.64 12.15
C ASN A 135 -2.05 -8.43 12.62
N THR A 136 -2.02 -7.34 11.83
CA THR A 136 -1.12 -6.22 12.13
C THR A 136 -1.82 -4.88 12.22
N LEU A 137 -2.63 -4.53 11.23
CA LEU A 137 -3.26 -3.23 11.08
C LEU A 137 -4.74 -3.37 10.78
N ALA A 138 -5.56 -2.49 11.33
CA ALA A 138 -6.96 -2.38 10.99
C ALA A 138 -7.35 -0.92 10.81
N ARG A 139 -8.25 -0.65 9.85
CA ARG A 139 -8.77 0.69 9.59
C ARG A 139 -10.27 0.67 9.44
N ALA A 140 -10.87 1.83 9.73
CA ALA A 140 -12.28 2.08 9.47
C ALA A 140 -12.44 3.18 8.44
N VAL A 141 -13.33 2.98 7.48
CA VAL A 141 -13.76 4.03 6.54
C VAL A 141 -14.98 4.72 7.13
N ILE A 142 -14.88 6.03 7.28
CA ILE A 142 -15.84 6.82 8.07
C ILE A 142 -16.11 8.16 7.36
N GLU A 143 -17.32 8.67 7.46
CA GLU A 143 -17.58 10.08 7.14
C GLU A 143 -16.88 10.99 8.15
N GLN A 144 -16.18 12.03 7.69
CA GLN A 144 -15.42 12.94 8.56
C GLN A 144 -16.25 13.51 9.71
N SER A 145 -17.54 13.80 9.47
CA SER A 145 -18.48 14.28 10.49
C SER A 145 -18.80 13.26 11.59
N LYS A 146 -18.60 11.97 11.34
CA LYS A 146 -18.93 10.86 12.24
C LYS A 146 -17.75 10.32 13.05
N ILE A 147 -16.57 10.90 12.92
CA ILE A 147 -15.36 10.40 13.64
C ILE A 147 -15.59 10.33 15.15
N LYS A 148 -16.16 11.39 15.76
CA LYS A 148 -16.43 11.42 17.20
C LYS A 148 -17.37 10.30 17.65
N ASP A 149 -18.46 10.11 16.92
CA ASP A 149 -19.46 9.06 17.25
C ASP A 149 -18.84 7.69 17.14
N PHE A 150 -18.07 7.45 16.08
CA PHE A 150 -17.34 6.20 15.90
C PHE A 150 -16.34 5.91 17.02
N LEU A 151 -15.57 6.89 17.43
CA LEU A 151 -14.59 6.73 18.52
C LEU A 151 -15.28 6.48 19.86
N ASN A 152 -16.40 7.15 20.13
CA ASN A 152 -17.22 6.92 21.31
C ASN A 152 -17.83 5.49 21.29
N ASP A 153 -18.37 5.05 20.15
CA ASP A 153 -18.92 3.70 19.99
C ASP A 153 -17.90 2.59 20.27
N LEU A 154 -16.63 2.84 19.97
CA LEU A 154 -15.56 1.90 20.21
C LEU A 154 -14.85 2.11 21.57
N ASN A 155 -15.17 3.17 22.28
CA ASN A 155 -14.46 3.60 23.50
C ASN A 155 -12.94 3.71 23.26
N ILE A 156 -12.54 4.45 22.21
CA ILE A 156 -11.14 4.66 21.82
C ILE A 156 -10.87 6.16 21.74
N GLU A 157 -9.71 6.58 22.22
CA GLU A 157 -9.22 7.96 22.10
C GLU A 157 -8.53 8.20 20.76
N LEU A 158 -8.70 9.40 20.20
CA LEU A 158 -7.94 9.87 19.06
C LEU A 158 -6.57 10.38 19.49
N SER A 159 -5.52 9.98 18.82
CA SER A 159 -4.18 10.55 19.00
C SER A 159 -3.98 11.79 18.12
N ASN A 160 -3.34 12.80 18.68
CA ASN A 160 -2.95 14.02 17.98
C ASN A 160 -1.56 13.91 17.30
N LYS A 161 -0.89 12.76 17.40
CA LYS A 161 0.44 12.57 16.78
C LYS A 161 0.31 12.46 15.27
N LYS A 162 0.99 13.36 14.55
CA LYS A 162 1.11 13.32 13.11
C LYS A 162 1.95 12.11 12.68
N TYR A 163 1.62 11.56 11.51
CA TYR A 163 2.40 10.49 10.85
C TYR A 163 2.58 9.19 11.63
N LEU A 164 1.72 8.92 12.61
CA LEU A 164 1.88 7.70 13.39
C LEU A 164 1.50 6.45 12.58
N PHE A 165 0.49 6.57 11.74
CA PHE A 165 0.09 5.51 10.82
C PHE A 165 1.20 5.24 9.79
N GLU A 166 1.76 6.29 9.19
CA GLU A 166 2.89 6.20 8.27
C GLU A 166 4.11 5.54 8.93
N GLY A 167 4.38 5.89 10.19
CA GLY A 167 5.44 5.27 10.99
C GLY A 167 5.21 3.79 11.27
N LYS A 168 3.96 3.37 11.46
CA LYS A 168 3.62 1.93 11.55
C LYS A 168 3.92 1.22 10.24
N LEU A 169 3.47 1.77 9.11
CA LEU A 169 3.72 1.19 7.79
C LEU A 169 5.21 1.15 7.46
N PHE A 170 5.96 2.20 7.77
CA PHE A 170 7.40 2.25 7.60
C PHE A 170 8.12 1.13 8.37
N LYS A 171 7.76 0.89 9.63
CA LYS A 171 8.31 -0.24 10.42
C LYS A 171 8.03 -1.60 9.79
N LEU A 172 6.91 -1.70 9.07
CA LEU A 172 6.53 -2.90 8.32
C LEU A 172 7.15 -2.96 6.92
N GLY A 173 8.01 -2.00 6.55
CA GLY A 173 8.63 -1.94 5.23
C GLY A 173 7.66 -1.57 4.10
N ILE A 174 6.56 -0.89 4.42
CA ILE A 174 5.54 -0.47 3.45
C ILE A 174 5.63 1.05 3.26
N PRO A 175 5.93 1.55 2.05
CA PRO A 175 5.92 2.97 1.76
C PRO A 175 4.49 3.52 1.83
N SER A 176 4.32 4.72 2.37
CA SER A 176 2.99 5.35 2.51
C SER A 176 3.02 6.86 2.28
N LYS A 177 4.20 7.47 2.35
CA LYS A 177 4.43 8.89 2.08
C LYS A 177 5.41 9.02 0.91
N ASP A 178 5.24 10.07 0.13
CA ASP A 178 6.06 10.36 -1.06
C ASP A 178 6.12 9.19 -2.07
N ILE A 179 5.06 8.38 -2.09
CA ILE A 179 4.96 7.17 -2.94
C ILE A 179 4.92 7.50 -4.43
N ASN A 180 4.58 8.75 -4.80
CA ASN A 180 4.68 9.27 -6.16
C ASN A 180 6.09 9.15 -6.73
N LYS A 181 7.14 9.20 -5.88
CA LYS A 181 8.54 8.99 -6.28
C LYS A 181 8.83 7.58 -6.81
N LEU A 182 7.98 6.62 -6.50
CA LEU A 182 8.08 5.25 -7.04
C LEU A 182 7.47 5.11 -8.43
N GLN A 183 6.56 6.04 -8.83
CA GLN A 183 5.84 5.96 -10.10
C GLN A 183 6.78 5.96 -11.29
N ASN A 184 6.57 5.03 -12.23
CA ASN A 184 7.40 4.82 -13.41
C ASN A 184 8.88 4.43 -13.14
N GLN A 185 9.30 4.35 -11.87
CA GLN A 185 10.69 4.07 -11.47
C GLN A 185 10.93 2.56 -11.30
N ILE A 186 10.04 1.87 -10.62
CA ILE A 186 10.21 0.47 -10.21
C ILE A 186 9.09 -0.42 -10.74
N PHE A 187 9.34 -1.72 -10.82
CA PHE A 187 8.33 -2.70 -11.12
C PHE A 187 7.54 -3.10 -9.84
N SER A 188 6.31 -3.54 -10.02
CA SER A 188 5.46 -3.96 -8.87
C SER A 188 6.09 -5.08 -8.03
N LEU A 189 6.81 -6.01 -8.67
CA LEU A 189 7.54 -7.07 -7.97
C LEU A 189 8.75 -6.54 -7.19
N GLU A 190 9.41 -5.49 -7.68
CA GLU A 190 10.49 -4.80 -6.95
C GLU A 190 9.94 -4.02 -5.75
N ALA A 191 8.69 -3.55 -5.83
CA ALA A 191 7.95 -2.92 -4.73
C ALA A 191 7.34 -3.94 -3.75
N ASN A 192 7.69 -5.22 -3.85
CA ASN A 192 7.25 -6.32 -2.98
C ASN A 192 5.72 -6.60 -3.02
N PHE A 193 5.03 -6.24 -4.12
CA PHE A 193 3.57 -6.37 -4.18
C PHE A 193 3.08 -7.80 -4.19
N GLN A 194 3.91 -8.75 -4.60
CA GLN A 194 3.57 -10.17 -4.51
C GLN A 194 3.52 -10.62 -3.05
N GLU A 195 4.54 -10.29 -2.27
CA GLU A 195 4.65 -10.61 -0.85
C GLU A 195 3.60 -9.87 -0.01
N LEU A 196 3.22 -8.67 -0.46
CA LEU A 196 2.16 -7.85 0.13
C LEU A 196 0.75 -8.19 -0.40
N ASN A 197 0.57 -9.36 -1.04
CA ASN A 197 -0.73 -9.82 -1.57
C ASN A 197 -1.38 -8.88 -2.61
N GLY A 198 -0.60 -8.04 -3.29
CA GLY A 198 -1.08 -7.06 -4.26
C GLY A 198 -1.20 -7.58 -5.70
N ILE A 199 -0.75 -8.81 -5.99
CA ILE A 199 -0.77 -9.41 -7.33
C ILE A 199 -1.43 -10.78 -7.27
N ASP A 200 -2.42 -11.01 -8.13
CA ASP A 200 -2.95 -12.34 -8.37
C ASP A 200 -2.39 -12.90 -9.68
N GLN A 201 -1.59 -13.95 -9.58
CA GLN A 201 -0.98 -14.60 -10.75
C GLN A 201 -1.94 -15.50 -11.52
N LYS A 202 -3.09 -15.86 -10.93
CA LYS A 202 -4.09 -16.77 -11.50
C LYS A 202 -5.25 -16.03 -12.18
N LYS A 203 -5.35 -14.70 -11.97
CA LYS A 203 -6.38 -13.91 -12.64
C LYS A 203 -6.12 -13.80 -14.16
N GLY A 204 -7.15 -13.40 -14.91
CA GLY A 204 -7.05 -13.08 -16.35
C GLY A 204 -6.15 -11.87 -16.64
N CYS A 205 -6.08 -11.48 -17.92
CA CYS A 205 -5.23 -10.40 -18.38
C CYS A 205 -5.56 -9.05 -17.72
N TYR A 206 -4.52 -8.25 -17.46
CA TYR A 206 -4.62 -6.88 -17.02
C TYR A 206 -3.46 -6.03 -17.55
N ILE A 207 -3.57 -4.71 -17.48
CA ILE A 207 -2.54 -3.80 -17.98
C ILE A 207 -1.22 -4.02 -17.23
N GLY A 208 -0.12 -4.27 -17.98
CA GLY A 208 1.22 -4.48 -17.42
C GLY A 208 1.52 -5.90 -16.94
N GLN A 209 0.60 -6.85 -17.10
CA GLN A 209 0.77 -8.23 -16.65
C GLN A 209 1.94 -8.95 -17.31
N GLU A 210 2.18 -8.74 -18.60
CA GLU A 210 3.17 -9.52 -19.37
C GLU A 210 4.57 -9.45 -18.75
N ASN A 211 5.05 -8.25 -18.45
CA ASN A 211 6.36 -8.06 -17.82
C ASN A 211 6.38 -8.60 -16.38
N THR A 212 5.31 -8.39 -15.62
CA THR A 212 5.17 -8.92 -14.25
C THR A 212 5.26 -10.45 -14.25
N ALA A 213 4.51 -11.11 -15.12
CA ALA A 213 4.54 -12.56 -15.26
C ALA A 213 5.92 -13.06 -15.72
N ARG A 214 6.55 -12.40 -16.71
CA ARG A 214 7.87 -12.77 -17.22
C ARG A 214 8.97 -12.63 -16.18
N MET A 215 8.95 -11.59 -15.37
CA MET A 215 9.90 -11.38 -14.28
C MET A 215 9.75 -12.46 -13.20
N ASN A 216 8.51 -12.79 -12.85
CA ASN A 216 8.22 -13.82 -11.86
C ASN A 216 8.65 -15.22 -12.32
N LEU A 217 8.23 -15.65 -13.52
CA LEU A 217 8.57 -16.96 -14.08
C LEU A 217 10.08 -17.18 -14.23
N LYS A 218 10.82 -16.12 -14.54
CA LYS A 218 12.28 -16.20 -14.73
C LYS A 218 13.07 -15.97 -13.44
N ASN A 219 12.41 -15.80 -12.29
CA ASN A 219 13.04 -15.40 -11.02
C ASN A 219 14.00 -14.19 -11.20
N LYS A 220 13.59 -13.22 -12.03
CA LYS A 220 14.42 -12.04 -12.38
C LYS A 220 14.16 -10.82 -11.50
N VAL A 221 13.61 -11.00 -10.32
CA VAL A 221 13.47 -9.90 -9.36
C VAL A 221 14.81 -9.74 -8.65
N ASN A 222 15.69 -8.94 -9.26
CA ASN A 222 17.06 -8.72 -8.78
C ASN A 222 17.19 -7.44 -7.93
N LYS A 223 16.07 -6.74 -7.71
CA LYS A 223 16.02 -5.54 -6.88
C LYS A 223 14.79 -5.60 -5.99
N ARG A 224 14.92 -5.01 -4.80
CA ARG A 224 13.81 -4.91 -3.84
C ARG A 224 13.82 -3.56 -3.16
N LEU A 225 12.62 -3.07 -2.87
CA LEU A 225 12.39 -1.85 -2.09
C LEU A 225 12.49 -2.17 -0.60
N PHE A 226 13.31 -1.39 0.12
CA PHE A 226 13.48 -1.52 1.57
C PHE A 226 13.29 -0.17 2.25
N ALA A 227 12.64 -0.20 3.40
CA ALA A 227 12.76 0.90 4.36
C ALA A 227 14.20 0.92 4.90
N ILE A 228 14.75 2.10 5.10
CA ILE A 228 16.12 2.29 5.60
C ILE A 228 16.14 3.05 6.91
N LYS A 229 16.98 2.60 7.83
CA LYS A 229 17.29 3.29 9.07
C LYS A 229 18.56 4.10 8.89
N ILE A 230 18.49 5.39 9.14
CA ILE A 230 19.64 6.28 9.13
C ILE A 230 20.38 6.12 10.46
N ILE A 231 21.67 5.74 10.40
CA ILE A 231 22.56 5.64 11.56
C ILE A 231 23.25 6.97 11.80
N SER A 232 23.75 7.59 10.72
CA SER A 232 24.39 8.92 10.78
C SER A 232 24.24 9.65 9.46
N GLY A 233 24.29 10.99 9.51
CA GLY A 233 24.17 11.85 8.33
C GLY A 233 22.73 12.01 7.84
N GLU A 234 22.58 12.38 6.57
CA GLU A 234 21.29 12.60 5.92
C GLU A 234 21.25 11.85 4.58
N VAL A 235 20.05 11.35 4.22
CA VAL A 235 19.81 10.74 2.92
C VAL A 235 19.07 11.70 2.00
N LYS A 236 19.42 11.66 0.70
CA LYS A 236 18.73 12.41 -0.36
C LYS A 236 18.36 11.47 -1.50
N GLU A 237 17.28 11.81 -2.18
CA GLU A 237 16.83 11.08 -3.37
C GLU A 237 17.97 10.92 -4.39
N ASP A 238 18.01 9.80 -5.10
CA ASP A 238 18.98 9.38 -6.09
C ASP A 238 20.42 9.15 -5.59
N GLN A 239 20.71 9.36 -4.31
CA GLN A 239 22.03 8.99 -3.77
C GLN A 239 22.29 7.49 -3.95
N LYS A 240 23.48 7.15 -4.42
CA LYS A 240 23.96 5.77 -4.54
C LYS A 240 24.22 5.18 -3.17
N ILE A 241 23.93 3.89 -3.06
CA ILE A 241 24.21 3.10 -1.86
C ILE A 241 25.32 2.11 -2.21
N THR A 242 26.34 2.07 -1.37
CA THR A 242 27.49 1.19 -1.54
C THR A 242 27.70 0.26 -0.34
N LEU A 243 28.17 -0.94 -0.62
CA LEU A 243 28.73 -1.89 0.34
C LEU A 243 30.13 -2.26 -0.14
N GLU A 244 31.16 -2.11 0.71
CA GLU A 244 32.55 -2.45 0.37
C GLU A 244 33.03 -1.82 -0.96
N ASN A 245 32.59 -0.56 -1.24
CA ASN A 245 32.82 0.23 -2.45
C ASN A 245 32.06 -0.24 -3.72
N GLU A 246 31.26 -1.27 -3.64
CA GLU A 246 30.39 -1.68 -4.76
C GLU A 246 29.03 -0.99 -4.67
N GLU A 247 28.52 -0.47 -5.79
CA GLU A 247 27.17 0.11 -5.88
C GLU A 247 26.11 -1.00 -5.86
N ILE A 248 25.34 -1.05 -4.77
CA ILE A 248 24.29 -2.05 -4.57
C ILE A 248 22.88 -1.49 -4.71
N GLY A 249 22.70 -0.18 -4.81
CA GLY A 249 21.36 0.42 -4.92
C GLY A 249 21.37 1.94 -4.88
N LYS A 250 20.18 2.51 -4.71
CA LYS A 250 19.98 3.96 -4.55
C LYS A 250 18.80 4.30 -3.66
N ILE A 251 18.84 5.48 -3.06
CA ILE A 251 17.71 6.09 -2.36
C ILE A 251 16.63 6.47 -3.38
N ILE A 252 15.36 6.12 -3.14
CA ILE A 252 14.22 6.54 -3.97
C ILE A 252 13.29 7.50 -3.22
N ILE A 253 13.08 7.26 -1.93
CA ILE A 253 12.31 8.15 -1.06
C ILE A 253 13.26 8.61 0.03
N ASP A 254 13.40 9.92 0.21
CA ASP A 254 14.14 10.55 1.29
C ASP A 254 13.20 11.06 2.41
N GLY A 255 13.71 11.89 3.32
CA GLY A 255 12.91 12.50 4.38
C GLY A 255 12.67 11.58 5.59
N GLN A 256 11.48 11.69 6.21
CA GLN A 256 11.18 11.07 7.51
C GLN A 256 11.07 9.54 7.43
N PHE A 257 10.60 8.99 6.32
CA PHE A 257 10.37 7.57 6.11
C PHE A 257 11.07 7.09 4.83
N PRO A 258 12.42 7.03 4.83
CA PRO A 258 13.19 6.83 3.61
C PRO A 258 13.18 5.38 3.14
N PHE A 259 13.14 5.22 1.80
CA PHE A 259 13.21 3.93 1.13
C PHE A 259 14.29 3.90 0.05
N ALA A 260 14.88 2.74 -0.12
CA ALA A 260 15.88 2.47 -1.14
C ALA A 260 15.53 1.26 -1.98
N ILE A 261 15.92 1.30 -3.26
CA ILE A 261 15.94 0.12 -4.13
C ILE A 261 17.32 -0.53 -4.07
N ILE A 262 17.38 -1.78 -3.65
CA ILE A 262 18.63 -2.52 -3.44
C ILE A 262 18.70 -3.72 -4.37
N LYS A 263 19.85 -3.94 -5.00
CA LYS A 263 20.16 -5.15 -5.79
C LYS A 263 20.30 -6.32 -4.83
N ILE A 264 19.47 -7.34 -5.02
CA ILE A 264 19.48 -8.57 -4.23
C ILE A 264 19.65 -9.75 -5.15
N ASN A 265 20.60 -10.61 -4.80
CA ASN A 265 20.72 -11.95 -5.36
C ASN A 265 20.68 -12.97 -4.21
N LYS A 266 20.65 -14.28 -4.54
CA LYS A 266 20.61 -15.34 -3.53
C LYS A 266 21.84 -15.35 -2.62
N GLU A 267 22.96 -14.84 -3.11
CA GLU A 267 24.26 -14.87 -2.42
C GLU A 267 24.38 -13.70 -1.43
N ASN A 268 23.86 -12.49 -1.78
CA ASN A 268 24.03 -11.31 -0.95
C ASN A 268 22.85 -11.03 0.01
N LYS A 269 21.73 -11.73 -0.10
CA LYS A 269 20.57 -11.49 0.78
C LYS A 269 20.94 -11.55 2.28
N ASN A 270 21.66 -12.60 2.67
CA ASN A 270 22.07 -12.77 4.06
C ASN A 270 23.22 -11.83 4.46
N SER A 271 24.06 -11.42 3.50
CA SER A 271 25.18 -10.51 3.77
C SER A 271 24.74 -9.05 3.96
N LEU A 272 23.52 -8.70 3.58
CA LEU A 272 22.96 -7.35 3.77
C LEU A 272 22.27 -7.17 5.13
N ILE A 273 22.02 -8.26 5.86
CA ILE A 273 21.36 -8.22 7.18
C ILE A 273 22.32 -7.60 8.21
N ASN A 274 21.86 -6.56 8.91
CA ASN A 274 22.63 -5.85 9.95
C ASN A 274 23.99 -5.28 9.47
N LYS A 275 24.11 -5.02 8.16
CA LYS A 275 25.31 -4.38 7.61
C LYS A 275 25.10 -2.87 7.49
N GLU A 276 26.14 -2.12 7.85
CA GLU A 276 26.22 -0.71 7.57
C GLU A 276 26.50 -0.51 6.08
N LEU A 277 25.61 0.21 5.42
CA LEU A 277 25.72 0.63 4.04
C LEU A 277 26.05 2.13 4.01
N LYS A 278 26.73 2.59 2.98
CA LYS A 278 27.15 3.97 2.87
C LYS A 278 26.48 4.66 1.68
N THR A 279 26.11 5.92 1.88
CA THR A 279 25.86 6.88 0.80
C THR A 279 26.97 7.92 0.80
N GLU A 280 26.86 8.94 -0.05
CA GLU A 280 27.81 10.05 -0.06
C GLU A 280 27.83 10.82 1.28
N THR A 281 26.70 10.89 1.97
CA THR A 281 26.50 11.76 3.15
C THR A 281 26.00 11.04 4.38
N SER A 282 25.76 9.71 4.32
CA SER A 282 25.17 8.98 5.42
C SER A 282 25.65 7.52 5.54
N THR A 283 25.51 7.00 6.75
CA THR A 283 25.55 5.56 7.03
C THR A 283 24.15 5.09 7.34
N ILE A 284 23.71 3.99 6.72
CA ILE A 284 22.37 3.46 6.81
C ILE A 284 22.37 1.96 7.06
N GLU A 285 21.26 1.44 7.56
CA GLU A 285 20.93 0.00 7.64
C GLU A 285 19.62 -0.28 6.92
N LEU A 286 19.47 -1.48 6.35
CA LEU A 286 18.20 -1.93 5.81
C LEU A 286 17.27 -2.40 6.94
N ASN A 287 16.03 -1.93 6.92
CA ASN A 287 14.98 -2.50 7.72
C ASN A 287 14.37 -3.67 6.94
N LEU A 288 14.70 -4.90 7.34
CA LEU A 288 14.19 -6.12 6.72
C LEU A 288 12.86 -6.50 7.38
N PRO A 289 11.75 -6.44 6.65
CA PRO A 289 10.47 -6.83 7.21
C PRO A 289 10.35 -8.36 7.35
N ASN A 290 9.62 -8.80 8.38
CA ASN A 290 9.46 -10.24 8.68
C ASN A 290 8.73 -11.05 7.60
N TRP A 291 8.06 -10.38 6.68
CA TRP A 291 7.29 -11.01 5.60
C TRP A 291 8.10 -11.19 4.30
N LEU A 292 9.33 -10.72 4.24
CA LEU A 292 10.26 -10.85 3.10
C LEU A 292 11.35 -11.96 3.38
#